data_4b24fa8d2a930ea1501e1b9763d0130d
#
_entry.id   4b24fa8d2a930ea1501e1b9763d0130d
#
_cell.length_a   1.000
_cell.length_b   1.000
_cell.length_c   1.000
_cell.angle_alpha   90.00
_cell.angle_beta   90.00
_cell.angle_gamma   90.00
#
_symmetry.space_group_name_H-M   'P 1'
#
loop_
_entity.id
_entity.type
_entity.pdbx_description
1 polymer ?
#
loop_
_entity_poly.entity_id
_entity_poly.type
_entity_poly.pdbx_seq_one_letter_code
_entity_poly.pdbx_strand_id
1 'polypeptide(L)'
;LSTAALAFGGAPTSPSGALTESWNGPNWAETGDLSTGRALLGGAGTTAAALAFGGEPSPTATEEFNTGVVVGAWSTGGDLNTARRGLRGAGTQTAGLAFGGAIPPGNTLVANTEAYNGTNWTEVNDLNTARQNLGNAGTQTSALTFGGGPSATAATELWNGTNWTEVNNLNVARRRLAGAGADNTSALAFNGLPPSGGETESWNGTNWTAVNAMNSYRYALTGVGTQTAALGFGGHGASNKTCLLYT
;
A
#
# COMPACT_ATOMS: atom_id res chain seq x y z
N LEU A 1 13.35 5.11 -13.29
CA LEU A 1 13.80 5.02 -11.88
C LEU A 1 12.81 5.76 -11.01
N SER A 2 12.30 5.12 -9.93
CA SER A 2 11.62 5.88 -8.88
C SER A 2 12.68 6.74 -8.19
N THR A 3 12.60 8.04 -8.41
CA THR A 3 13.55 9.01 -7.84
C THR A 3 13.06 9.59 -6.52
N ALA A 4 11.84 9.25 -6.10
CA ALA A 4 11.22 9.77 -4.90
C ALA A 4 10.26 8.76 -4.28
N ALA A 5 10.32 8.59 -2.97
CA ALA A 5 9.40 7.77 -2.16
C ALA A 5 9.32 8.31 -0.73
N LEU A 6 8.23 8.04 -0.05
CA LEU A 6 8.05 8.32 1.37
C LEU A 6 7.75 7.00 2.10
N ALA A 7 8.50 6.73 3.15
CA ALA A 7 8.29 5.60 4.05
C ALA A 7 7.87 6.13 5.42
N PHE A 8 6.82 5.57 6.00
CA PHE A 8 6.32 5.99 7.31
C PHE A 8 5.69 4.84 8.09
N GLY A 9 5.76 4.92 9.40
CA GLY A 9 5.20 3.92 10.29
C GLY A 9 6.04 2.65 10.35
N GLY A 10 5.48 1.57 10.91
CA GLY A 10 6.13 0.27 10.98
C GLY A 10 5.84 -0.50 12.25
N ALA A 11 6.53 -0.23 13.34
CA ALA A 11 6.37 -0.95 14.61
C ALA A 11 5.55 -0.14 15.63
N PRO A 12 4.44 -0.67 16.17
CA PRO A 12 3.52 0.14 16.99
C PRO A 12 4.07 0.47 18.40
N THR A 13 5.04 -0.30 18.87
CA THR A 13 5.55 -0.20 20.28
C THR A 13 6.94 0.42 20.40
N SER A 14 7.49 0.94 19.32
CA SER A 14 8.83 1.55 19.28
C SER A 14 8.73 3.02 18.87
N PRO A 15 9.62 3.91 19.34
CA PRO A 15 9.76 5.25 18.77
C PRO A 15 9.88 5.25 17.24
N SER A 16 10.51 4.22 16.66
CA SER A 16 10.61 4.01 15.22
C SER A 16 9.29 3.77 14.49
N GLY A 17 8.21 3.49 15.20
CA GLY A 17 6.87 3.31 14.61
C GLY A 17 6.22 4.59 14.09
N ALA A 18 6.74 5.76 14.47
CA ALA A 18 6.29 7.06 13.99
C ALA A 18 7.20 7.62 12.88
N LEU A 19 8.42 7.09 12.73
CA LEU A 19 9.42 7.67 11.82
C LEU A 19 8.91 7.78 10.39
N THR A 20 9.30 8.88 9.77
CA THR A 20 9.04 9.14 8.36
C THR A 20 10.37 9.46 7.66
N GLU A 21 10.63 8.75 6.58
CA GLU A 21 11.83 8.93 5.77
C GLU A 21 11.45 9.21 4.31
N SER A 22 12.16 10.13 3.69
CA SER A 22 12.04 10.50 2.28
C SER A 22 13.22 9.96 1.48
N TRP A 23 12.94 9.27 0.37
CA TRP A 23 13.92 8.81 -0.62
C TRP A 23 14.11 9.83 -1.72
N ASN A 24 15.35 10.21 -2.01
CA ASN A 24 15.70 11.18 -3.05
C ASN A 24 16.44 10.58 -4.26
N GLY A 25 16.45 9.26 -4.39
CA GLY A 25 17.17 8.51 -5.41
C GLY A 25 18.41 7.79 -4.89
N PRO A 26 19.40 8.46 -4.30
CA PRO A 26 20.56 7.82 -3.68
C PRO A 26 20.42 7.50 -2.18
N ASN A 27 19.63 8.27 -1.41
CA ASN A 27 19.60 8.15 0.05
C ASN A 27 18.21 8.33 0.64
N TRP A 28 17.99 7.71 1.80
CA TRP A 28 16.88 8.01 2.71
C TRP A 28 17.31 9.13 3.67
N ALA A 29 16.40 10.05 3.96
CA ALA A 29 16.58 11.12 4.93
C ALA A 29 15.33 11.24 5.80
N GLU A 30 15.51 11.41 7.12
CA GLU A 30 14.43 11.65 8.06
C GLU A 30 13.71 12.97 7.74
N THR A 31 12.39 12.99 7.98
CA THR A 31 11.52 14.16 7.86
C THR A 31 10.56 14.18 9.05
N GLY A 32 9.49 14.98 9.03
CA GLY A 32 8.55 15.06 10.16
C GLY A 32 7.80 13.75 10.39
N ASP A 33 7.76 13.30 11.62
CA ASP A 33 7.20 12.02 12.03
C ASP A 33 5.67 12.06 12.20
N LEU A 34 5.03 10.88 12.08
CA LEU A 34 3.63 10.68 12.47
C LEU A 34 3.42 11.11 13.94
N SER A 35 2.27 11.65 14.26
CA SER A 35 1.90 12.01 15.64
C SER A 35 1.85 10.79 16.57
N THR A 36 1.54 9.64 16.03
CA THR A 36 1.47 8.36 16.75
C THR A 36 2.09 7.24 15.92
N GLY A 37 3.02 6.50 16.53
CA GLY A 37 3.62 5.32 15.90
C GLY A 37 2.56 4.26 15.57
N ARG A 38 2.49 3.84 14.30
CA ARG A 38 1.49 2.89 13.79
C ARG A 38 2.10 1.80 12.92
N ALA A 39 1.53 0.60 13.02
CA ALA A 39 1.83 -0.51 12.12
C ALA A 39 0.59 -0.95 11.35
N LEU A 40 0.78 -1.67 10.25
CA LEU A 40 -0.30 -2.21 9.43
C LEU A 40 -1.27 -1.14 8.89
N LEU A 41 -0.79 0.09 8.73
CA LEU A 41 -1.54 1.21 8.17
C LEU A 41 -1.54 1.16 6.65
N GLY A 42 -2.49 1.88 6.04
CA GLY A 42 -2.54 2.17 4.62
C GLY A 42 -1.86 3.51 4.31
N GLY A 43 -1.49 3.71 3.06
CA GLY A 43 -0.92 4.97 2.60
C GLY A 43 -1.24 5.26 1.15
N ALA A 44 -1.24 6.56 0.80
CA ALA A 44 -1.42 7.07 -0.56
C ALA A 44 -0.66 8.40 -0.72
N GLY A 45 -0.43 8.83 -1.95
CA GLY A 45 0.15 10.15 -2.23
C GLY A 45 1.58 10.12 -2.77
N THR A 46 2.27 11.24 -2.57
CA THR A 46 3.62 11.51 -3.06
C THR A 46 4.56 11.88 -1.92
N THR A 47 5.83 12.10 -2.20
CA THR A 47 6.82 12.61 -1.22
C THR A 47 6.53 14.04 -0.74
N ALA A 48 5.75 14.81 -1.48
CA ALA A 48 5.39 16.17 -1.12
C ALA A 48 4.03 16.28 -0.42
N ALA A 49 3.13 15.31 -0.66
CA ALA A 49 1.78 15.30 -0.13
C ALA A 49 1.30 13.85 -0.01
N ALA A 50 1.27 13.32 1.20
CA ALA A 50 0.90 11.92 1.48
C ALA A 50 -0.21 11.80 2.51
N LEU A 51 -0.85 10.65 2.52
CA LEU A 51 -1.93 10.27 3.42
C LEU A 51 -1.54 8.97 4.11
N ALA A 52 -1.65 8.93 5.45
CA ALA A 52 -1.50 7.75 6.27
C ALA A 52 -2.81 7.47 7.01
N PHE A 53 -3.34 6.26 6.94
CA PHE A 53 -4.65 5.95 7.51
C PHE A 53 -4.76 4.54 8.08
N GLY A 54 -5.57 4.41 9.13
CA GLY A 54 -5.81 3.15 9.85
C GLY A 54 -4.56 2.61 10.55
N GLY A 55 -4.52 1.31 10.78
CA GLY A 55 -3.41 0.62 11.45
C GLY A 55 -3.58 0.53 12.96
N GLU A 56 -2.57 0.05 13.66
CA GLU A 56 -2.59 -0.09 15.12
C GLU A 56 -1.54 0.81 15.76
N PRO A 57 -1.82 1.43 16.92
CA PRO A 57 -3.01 1.29 17.78
C PRO A 57 -4.19 2.21 17.43
N SER A 58 -4.14 2.98 16.36
CA SER A 58 -5.14 3.98 15.99
C SER A 58 -5.86 3.61 14.67
N PRO A 59 -6.81 2.64 14.68
CA PRO A 59 -7.30 1.99 13.46
C PRO A 59 -8.25 2.83 12.62
N THR A 60 -8.70 3.99 13.10
CA THR A 60 -9.46 4.97 12.32
C THR A 60 -8.62 6.17 11.90
N ALA A 61 -7.55 6.48 12.63
CA ALA A 61 -6.80 7.72 12.48
C ALA A 61 -6.27 7.94 11.06
N THR A 62 -6.41 9.16 10.58
CA THR A 62 -5.83 9.64 9.34
C THR A 62 -4.91 10.82 9.61
N GLU A 63 -3.74 10.82 8.99
CA GLU A 63 -2.80 11.94 9.02
C GLU A 63 -2.39 12.32 7.60
N GLU A 64 -2.22 13.62 7.38
CA GLU A 64 -1.84 14.24 6.11
C GLU A 64 -0.43 14.82 6.19
N PHE A 65 0.46 14.43 5.31
CA PHE A 65 1.83 14.93 5.19
C PHE A 65 1.94 16.02 4.14
N ASN A 66 2.58 17.13 4.50
CA ASN A 66 2.85 18.24 3.59
C ASN A 66 4.28 18.75 3.74
N THR A 67 4.96 19.01 2.62
CA THR A 67 6.28 19.64 2.59
C THR A 67 6.25 21.15 2.38
N GLY A 68 5.07 21.76 2.33
CA GLY A 68 4.90 23.21 2.13
C GLY A 68 5.37 24.12 3.29
N VAL A 69 5.88 23.52 4.37
CA VAL A 69 6.57 24.16 5.50
C VAL A 69 8.05 23.72 5.48
N VAL A 70 8.91 24.41 6.21
CA VAL A 70 10.39 24.29 6.16
C VAL A 70 10.90 22.86 6.41
N VAL A 71 10.09 22.01 7.08
CA VAL A 71 10.29 20.55 7.25
C VAL A 71 8.95 19.90 6.98
N GLY A 72 8.90 18.77 6.27
CA GLY A 72 7.67 18.01 6.08
C GLY A 72 7.01 17.70 7.42
N ALA A 73 5.69 17.85 7.51
CA ALA A 73 4.93 17.63 8.74
C ALA A 73 3.62 16.88 8.47
N TRP A 74 3.23 16.07 9.45
CA TRP A 74 1.93 15.41 9.49
C TRP A 74 0.93 16.25 10.27
N SER A 75 -0.31 16.28 9.82
CA SER A 75 -1.47 16.89 10.49
C SER A 75 -2.63 15.93 10.49
N THR A 76 -3.51 16.03 11.47
CA THR A 76 -4.70 15.18 11.57
C THR A 76 -5.66 15.45 10.42
N GLY A 77 -6.09 14.39 9.73
CA GLY A 77 -7.17 14.39 8.74
C GLY A 77 -8.45 13.79 9.32
N GLY A 78 -9.50 13.70 8.50
CA GLY A 78 -10.75 13.02 8.90
C GLY A 78 -10.55 11.51 9.05
N ASP A 79 -11.11 10.92 10.09
CA ASP A 79 -10.96 9.50 10.40
C ASP A 79 -11.72 8.58 9.42
N LEU A 80 -11.22 7.35 9.23
CA LEU A 80 -11.95 6.27 8.57
C LEU A 80 -13.27 5.98 9.29
N ASN A 81 -14.33 5.68 8.55
CA ASN A 81 -15.61 5.28 9.11
C ASN A 81 -15.53 3.89 9.77
N THR A 82 -14.71 3.00 9.22
CA THR A 82 -14.50 1.66 9.76
C THR A 82 -13.06 1.49 10.25
N ALA A 83 -12.90 1.18 11.54
CA ALA A 83 -11.60 0.90 12.16
C ALA A 83 -10.94 -0.33 11.53
N ARG A 84 -9.76 -0.16 10.92
CA ARG A 84 -9.11 -1.24 10.14
C ARG A 84 -7.60 -1.25 10.26
N ARG A 85 -7.02 -2.45 10.16
CA ARG A 85 -5.58 -2.70 9.99
C ARG A 85 -5.34 -3.65 8.83
N GLY A 86 -4.12 -3.69 8.29
CA GLY A 86 -3.77 -4.54 7.16
C GLY A 86 -4.51 -4.21 5.85
N LEU A 87 -5.11 -3.02 5.80
CA LEU A 87 -5.76 -2.45 4.62
C LEU A 87 -4.71 -1.97 3.61
N ARG A 88 -5.16 -1.56 2.43
CA ARG A 88 -4.32 -0.92 1.41
C ARG A 88 -4.95 0.39 0.93
N GLY A 89 -4.14 1.21 0.28
CA GLY A 89 -4.60 2.47 -0.27
C GLY A 89 -4.02 2.78 -1.64
N ALA A 90 -4.75 3.56 -2.39
CA ALA A 90 -4.35 4.10 -3.69
C ALA A 90 -4.75 5.58 -3.79
N GLY A 91 -4.15 6.32 -4.71
CA GLY A 91 -4.51 7.71 -4.97
C GLY A 91 -3.52 8.74 -4.42
N THR A 92 -4.06 9.91 -4.09
CA THR A 92 -3.30 11.07 -3.59
C THR A 92 -3.75 11.46 -2.19
N GLN A 93 -3.08 12.44 -1.58
CA GLN A 93 -3.45 12.98 -0.26
C GLN A 93 -4.90 13.49 -0.23
N THR A 94 -5.36 14.18 -1.27
CA THR A 94 -6.70 14.77 -1.34
C THR A 94 -7.72 13.91 -2.08
N ALA A 95 -7.29 12.78 -2.64
CA ALA A 95 -8.13 11.82 -3.36
C ALA A 95 -7.60 10.40 -3.10
N GLY A 96 -7.77 9.91 -1.88
CA GLY A 96 -7.35 8.59 -1.41
C GLY A 96 -8.46 7.56 -1.53
N LEU A 97 -8.10 6.30 -1.73
CA LEU A 97 -8.98 5.14 -1.67
C LEU A 97 -8.39 4.16 -0.66
N ALA A 98 -9.16 3.74 0.34
CA ALA A 98 -8.80 2.73 1.34
C ALA A 98 -9.67 1.50 1.17
N PHE A 99 -9.11 0.30 1.10
CA PHE A 99 -9.89 -0.92 0.85
C PHE A 99 -9.36 -2.14 1.59
N GLY A 100 -10.30 -3.05 1.90
CA GLY A 100 -10.03 -4.29 2.63
C GLY A 100 -9.52 -4.06 4.05
N GLY A 101 -8.82 -5.05 4.57
CA GLY A 101 -8.27 -5.04 5.93
C GLY A 101 -9.00 -5.95 6.89
N ALA A 102 -8.77 -5.72 8.18
CA ALA A 102 -9.42 -6.45 9.27
C ALA A 102 -9.74 -5.51 10.44
N ILE A 103 -10.84 -5.75 11.11
CA ILE A 103 -11.28 -5.01 12.31
C ILE A 103 -10.52 -5.55 13.52
N PRO A 104 -9.75 -4.71 14.24
CA PRO A 104 -9.12 -5.09 15.50
C PRO A 104 -10.16 -5.14 16.65
N PRO A 105 -9.89 -5.88 17.75
CA PRO A 105 -8.72 -6.72 17.97
C PRO A 105 -8.87 -8.13 17.36
N GLY A 106 -10.07 -8.53 16.91
CA GLY A 106 -10.44 -9.88 16.54
C GLY A 106 -9.94 -10.37 15.19
N ASN A 107 -9.41 -9.51 14.33
CA ASN A 107 -8.99 -9.83 12.97
C ASN A 107 -10.12 -10.29 12.03
N THR A 108 -11.34 -9.77 12.24
CA THR A 108 -12.47 -9.98 11.32
C THR A 108 -12.18 -9.28 9.99
N LEU A 109 -12.06 -10.07 8.92
CA LEU A 109 -11.80 -9.54 7.58
C LEU A 109 -12.99 -8.73 7.07
N VAL A 110 -12.70 -7.64 6.38
CA VAL A 110 -13.72 -6.78 5.79
C VAL A 110 -13.39 -6.47 4.32
N ALA A 111 -14.43 -6.20 3.56
CA ALA A 111 -14.36 -5.80 2.17
C ALA A 111 -14.47 -4.28 1.98
N ASN A 112 -14.77 -3.55 3.07
CA ASN A 112 -15.05 -2.12 3.02
C ASN A 112 -14.08 -1.33 2.17
N THR A 113 -14.64 -0.44 1.34
CA THR A 113 -13.90 0.54 0.57
C THR A 113 -14.38 1.93 0.93
N GLU A 114 -13.46 2.82 1.23
CA GLU A 114 -13.73 4.22 1.54
C GLU A 114 -12.93 5.15 0.64
N ALA A 115 -13.55 6.23 0.16
CA ALA A 115 -12.94 7.28 -0.65
C ALA A 115 -12.74 8.54 0.17
N TYR A 116 -11.54 9.12 0.14
CA TYR A 116 -11.16 10.37 0.81
C TYR A 116 -11.25 11.55 -0.16
N ASN A 117 -11.87 12.64 0.28
CA ASN A 117 -12.04 13.84 -0.53
C ASN A 117 -11.14 15.01 -0.14
N GLY A 118 -10.11 14.77 0.67
CA GLY A 118 -9.24 15.80 1.25
C GLY A 118 -9.71 16.31 2.62
N THR A 119 -10.84 15.81 3.13
CA THR A 119 -11.37 16.21 4.44
C THR A 119 -12.01 15.03 5.17
N ASN A 120 -12.82 14.23 4.48
CA ASN A 120 -13.58 13.13 5.08
C ASN A 120 -13.51 11.87 4.22
N TRP A 121 -13.63 10.71 4.87
CA TRP A 121 -13.84 9.43 4.23
C TRP A 121 -15.34 9.18 4.03
N THR A 122 -15.68 8.59 2.90
CA THR A 122 -17.06 8.18 2.56
C THR A 122 -17.02 6.74 2.08
N GLU A 123 -17.90 5.89 2.60
CA GLU A 123 -18.05 4.52 2.10
C GLU A 123 -18.52 4.51 0.65
N VAL A 124 -17.90 3.65 -0.15
CA VAL A 124 -18.25 3.39 -1.54
C VAL A 124 -18.42 1.88 -1.73
N ASN A 125 -18.57 1.39 -2.96
CA ASN A 125 -18.82 -0.02 -3.19
C ASN A 125 -17.61 -0.90 -2.80
N ASP A 126 -17.87 -1.94 -2.05
CA ASP A 126 -16.92 -2.83 -1.43
C ASP A 126 -16.24 -3.79 -2.41
N LEU A 127 -15.07 -4.32 -2.01
CA LEU A 127 -14.45 -5.48 -2.65
C LEU A 127 -15.44 -6.66 -2.71
N ASN A 128 -15.34 -7.47 -3.76
CA ASN A 128 -16.14 -8.69 -3.85
C ASN A 128 -15.76 -9.73 -2.77
N THR A 129 -14.50 -9.70 -2.33
CA THR A 129 -14.01 -10.64 -1.31
C THR A 129 -13.26 -9.90 -0.20
N ALA A 130 -13.69 -10.11 1.07
CA ALA A 130 -13.02 -9.55 2.25
C ALA A 130 -11.60 -10.11 2.39
N ARG A 131 -10.59 -9.23 2.38
CA ARG A 131 -9.17 -9.61 2.39
C ARG A 131 -8.32 -8.55 3.09
N GLN A 132 -7.19 -8.99 3.67
CA GLN A 132 -6.15 -8.12 4.22
C GLN A 132 -4.77 -8.47 3.63
N ASN A 133 -3.77 -7.64 3.87
CA ASN A 133 -2.38 -7.87 3.43
C ASN A 133 -2.27 -8.05 1.90
N LEU A 134 -3.03 -7.27 1.18
CA LEU A 134 -3.14 -7.20 -0.27
C LEU A 134 -1.89 -6.53 -0.90
N GLY A 135 -1.69 -6.74 -2.21
CA GLY A 135 -0.95 -5.82 -3.06
C GLY A 135 -1.90 -4.84 -3.74
N ASN A 136 -1.38 -3.71 -4.18
CA ASN A 136 -2.20 -2.66 -4.81
C ASN A 136 -1.41 -1.81 -5.80
N ALA A 137 -2.14 -1.16 -6.69
CA ALA A 137 -1.64 -0.14 -7.62
C ALA A 137 -2.77 0.84 -7.97
N GLY A 138 -2.42 2.03 -8.46
CA GLY A 138 -3.36 2.95 -9.09
C GLY A 138 -3.76 4.17 -8.27
N THR A 139 -4.91 4.74 -8.65
CA THR A 139 -5.48 5.99 -8.13
C THR A 139 -6.83 5.76 -7.45
N GLN A 140 -7.44 6.82 -6.90
CA GLN A 140 -8.78 6.76 -6.32
C GLN A 140 -9.87 6.30 -7.31
N THR A 141 -9.71 6.61 -8.59
CA THR A 141 -10.72 6.29 -9.62
C THR A 141 -10.33 5.13 -10.53
N SER A 142 -9.10 4.63 -10.41
CA SER A 142 -8.55 3.57 -11.25
C SER A 142 -7.52 2.77 -10.45
N ALA A 143 -7.99 1.78 -9.70
CA ALA A 143 -7.14 0.98 -8.82
C ALA A 143 -7.20 -0.51 -9.15
N LEU A 144 -6.15 -1.21 -8.78
CA LEU A 144 -6.03 -2.66 -8.86
C LEU A 144 -5.60 -3.19 -7.49
N THR A 145 -6.26 -4.25 -7.02
CA THR A 145 -5.81 -4.99 -5.84
C THR A 145 -5.67 -6.47 -6.14
N PHE A 146 -4.67 -7.10 -5.56
CA PHE A 146 -4.33 -8.49 -5.88
C PHE A 146 -3.73 -9.23 -4.68
N GLY A 147 -3.93 -10.55 -4.68
CA GLY A 147 -3.46 -11.39 -3.59
C GLY A 147 -4.14 -11.10 -2.26
N GLY A 148 -3.43 -11.34 -1.17
CA GLY A 148 -3.89 -11.10 0.20
C GLY A 148 -4.31 -12.37 0.92
N GLY A 149 -4.93 -12.22 2.07
CA GLY A 149 -5.24 -13.36 2.92
C GLY A 149 -6.44 -13.18 3.85
N PRO A 150 -6.78 -14.23 4.59
CA PRO A 150 -5.95 -14.88 5.62
C PRO A 150 -5.03 -15.98 5.08
N SER A 151 -5.50 -16.81 4.17
CA SER A 151 -4.65 -17.69 3.37
C SER A 151 -4.25 -16.98 2.08
N ALA A 152 -3.08 -17.29 1.53
CA ALA A 152 -2.64 -16.70 0.27
C ALA A 152 -3.66 -16.94 -0.85
N THR A 153 -4.03 -15.89 -1.57
CA THR A 153 -4.90 -15.98 -2.74
C THR A 153 -4.25 -15.34 -3.97
N ALA A 154 -4.70 -15.73 -5.14
CA ALA A 154 -4.31 -15.13 -6.41
C ALA A 154 -5.32 -14.08 -6.90
N ALA A 155 -6.46 -13.93 -6.22
CA ALA A 155 -7.57 -13.09 -6.65
C ALA A 155 -7.13 -11.66 -6.97
N THR A 156 -7.57 -11.15 -8.09
CA THR A 156 -7.34 -9.77 -8.54
C THR A 156 -8.68 -9.09 -8.77
N GLU A 157 -8.81 -7.89 -8.24
CA GLU A 157 -9.99 -7.05 -8.45
C GLU A 157 -9.57 -5.68 -8.98
N LEU A 158 -10.32 -5.20 -9.96
CA LEU A 158 -10.14 -3.92 -10.65
C LEU A 158 -11.23 -2.94 -10.22
N TRP A 159 -10.83 -1.75 -9.80
CA TRP A 159 -11.68 -0.61 -9.47
C TRP A 159 -11.78 0.36 -10.63
N ASN A 160 -12.99 0.69 -11.05
CA ASN A 160 -13.28 1.61 -12.16
C ASN A 160 -13.74 3.00 -11.72
N GLY A 161 -13.58 3.34 -10.44
CA GLY A 161 -14.08 4.58 -9.85
C GLY A 161 -15.47 4.43 -9.21
N THR A 162 -16.16 3.29 -9.42
CA THR A 162 -17.49 3.04 -8.87
C THR A 162 -17.63 1.64 -8.30
N ASN A 163 -17.15 0.61 -8.98
CA ASN A 163 -17.28 -0.79 -8.58
C ASN A 163 -15.96 -1.54 -8.68
N TRP A 164 -15.79 -2.54 -7.81
CA TRP A 164 -14.79 -3.57 -7.95
C TRP A 164 -15.32 -4.69 -8.85
N THR A 165 -14.47 -5.18 -9.75
CA THR A 165 -14.76 -6.30 -10.64
C THR A 165 -13.62 -7.30 -10.59
N GLU A 166 -13.93 -8.58 -10.42
CA GLU A 166 -12.95 -9.66 -10.51
C GLU A 166 -12.40 -9.74 -11.94
N VAL A 167 -11.10 -9.85 -12.05
CA VAL A 167 -10.37 -9.98 -13.32
C VAL A 167 -9.39 -11.17 -13.22
N ASN A 168 -8.57 -11.39 -14.26
CA ASN A 168 -7.65 -12.52 -14.30
C ASN A 168 -6.66 -12.49 -13.12
N ASN A 169 -6.55 -13.62 -12.46
CA ASN A 169 -5.79 -13.78 -11.22
C ASN A 169 -4.27 -13.79 -11.46
N LEU A 170 -3.51 -13.48 -10.40
CA LEU A 170 -2.06 -13.77 -10.34
C LEU A 170 -1.80 -15.23 -10.72
N ASN A 171 -0.65 -15.50 -11.34
CA ASN A 171 -0.22 -16.88 -11.60
C ASN A 171 0.14 -17.61 -10.30
N VAL A 172 0.57 -16.87 -9.27
CA VAL A 172 0.98 -17.43 -7.99
C VAL A 172 0.21 -16.76 -6.84
N ALA A 173 -0.55 -17.56 -6.06
CA ALA A 173 -1.27 -17.07 -4.89
C ALA A 173 -0.31 -16.56 -3.81
N ARG A 174 -0.47 -15.32 -3.37
CA ARG A 174 0.42 -14.64 -2.41
C ARG A 174 -0.32 -13.69 -1.49
N ARG A 175 0.22 -13.49 -0.28
CA ARG A 175 -0.21 -12.46 0.67
C ARG A 175 1.01 -11.67 1.18
N ARG A 176 0.79 -10.52 1.82
CA ARG A 176 1.88 -9.63 2.30
C ARG A 176 2.87 -9.28 1.19
N LEU A 177 2.38 -9.23 -0.03
CA LEU A 177 3.09 -8.80 -1.21
C LEU A 177 3.01 -7.29 -1.35
N ALA A 178 3.85 -6.74 -2.19
CA ALA A 178 3.79 -5.33 -2.58
C ALA A 178 3.31 -5.18 -4.03
N GLY A 179 2.90 -3.98 -4.37
CA GLY A 179 2.54 -3.60 -5.72
C GLY A 179 3.06 -2.21 -6.07
N ALA A 180 3.17 -1.95 -7.37
CA ALA A 180 3.44 -0.63 -7.94
C ALA A 180 2.72 -0.52 -9.28
N GLY A 181 2.25 0.67 -9.62
CA GLY A 181 1.55 0.91 -10.87
C GLY A 181 0.81 2.24 -10.85
N ALA A 182 0.68 2.85 -12.02
CA ALA A 182 0.05 4.17 -12.16
C ALA A 182 -1.47 4.11 -12.08
N ASP A 183 -2.06 3.00 -12.55
CA ASP A 183 -3.51 2.80 -12.65
C ASP A 183 -3.87 1.30 -12.67
N ASN A 184 -5.13 0.98 -12.94
CA ASN A 184 -5.63 -0.39 -13.01
C ASN A 184 -5.28 -1.15 -14.30
N THR A 185 -4.57 -0.52 -15.24
CA THR A 185 -4.18 -1.15 -16.53
C THR A 185 -2.71 -1.59 -16.57
N SER A 186 -1.89 -1.11 -15.62
CA SER A 186 -0.45 -1.29 -15.63
C SER A 186 0.10 -1.38 -14.22
N ALA A 187 0.47 -2.58 -13.78
CA ALA A 187 0.94 -2.83 -12.41
C ALA A 187 2.01 -3.92 -12.33
N LEU A 188 2.78 -3.89 -11.24
CA LEU A 188 3.65 -4.97 -10.79
C LEU A 188 3.14 -5.53 -9.47
N ALA A 189 3.17 -6.84 -9.32
CA ALA A 189 3.03 -7.57 -8.07
C ALA A 189 4.35 -8.26 -7.74
N PHE A 190 4.94 -8.01 -6.59
CA PHE A 190 6.24 -8.58 -6.27
C PHE A 190 6.37 -9.06 -4.84
N ASN A 191 7.15 -10.13 -4.68
CA ASN A 191 7.42 -10.79 -3.41
C ASN A 191 6.15 -11.30 -2.67
N GLY A 192 6.22 -11.47 -1.34
CA GLY A 192 5.11 -11.94 -0.51
C GLY A 192 5.26 -13.39 -0.05
N LEU A 193 4.20 -13.97 0.54
CA LEU A 193 4.14 -15.31 1.13
C LEU A 193 2.96 -16.11 0.58
N PRO A 194 3.09 -17.46 0.51
CA PRO A 194 4.13 -18.19 -0.14
C PRO A 194 4.13 -17.91 -1.64
N PRO A 195 5.06 -18.34 -2.42
CA PRO A 195 6.33 -18.99 -2.13
C PRO A 195 7.40 -17.95 -1.72
N SER A 196 8.65 -18.40 -1.56
CA SER A 196 9.75 -17.58 -1.03
C SER A 196 10.85 -17.32 -2.07
N GLY A 197 10.49 -17.08 -3.32
CA GLY A 197 11.41 -16.95 -4.44
C GLY A 197 11.63 -15.53 -4.99
N GLY A 198 10.95 -14.52 -4.44
CA GLY A 198 11.06 -13.15 -4.95
C GLY A 198 10.22 -12.89 -6.19
N GLU A 199 9.24 -13.74 -6.47
CA GLU A 199 8.39 -13.72 -7.67
C GLU A 199 7.87 -12.32 -7.96
N THR A 200 7.94 -11.94 -9.23
CA THR A 200 7.39 -10.70 -9.75
C THR A 200 6.50 -11.00 -10.95
N GLU A 201 5.33 -10.40 -10.96
CA GLU A 201 4.38 -10.50 -12.06
C GLU A 201 3.99 -9.10 -12.55
N SER A 202 3.86 -8.95 -13.86
CA SER A 202 3.50 -7.72 -14.55
C SER A 202 2.07 -7.84 -15.10
N TRP A 203 1.24 -6.84 -14.83
CA TRP A 203 -0.14 -6.72 -15.30
C TRP A 203 -0.23 -5.81 -16.52
N ASN A 204 -0.87 -6.26 -17.58
CA ASN A 204 -1.01 -5.51 -18.84
C ASN A 204 -2.44 -4.98 -19.10
N GLY A 205 -3.26 -4.91 -18.06
CA GLY A 205 -4.68 -4.54 -18.15
C GLY A 205 -5.62 -5.74 -18.35
N THR A 206 -5.07 -6.93 -18.65
CA THR A 206 -5.87 -8.15 -18.90
C THR A 206 -5.30 -9.37 -18.19
N ASN A 207 -3.99 -9.59 -18.27
CA ASN A 207 -3.32 -10.77 -17.74
C ASN A 207 -2.08 -10.42 -16.93
N TRP A 208 -1.77 -11.29 -15.96
CA TRP A 208 -0.49 -11.31 -15.24
C TRP A 208 0.51 -12.18 -16.00
N THR A 209 1.73 -11.70 -16.13
CA THR A 209 2.86 -12.42 -16.74
C THR A 209 4.05 -12.39 -15.79
N ALA A 210 4.66 -13.55 -15.54
CA ALA A 210 5.87 -13.62 -14.72
C ALA A 210 7.01 -12.87 -15.42
N VAL A 211 7.73 -12.06 -14.63
CA VAL A 211 8.89 -11.28 -15.06
C VAL A 211 10.07 -11.55 -14.10
N ASN A 212 11.19 -10.86 -14.30
CA ASN A 212 12.38 -11.05 -13.47
C ASN A 212 12.06 -10.89 -11.97
N ALA A 213 12.44 -11.88 -11.18
CA ALA A 213 12.27 -11.87 -9.74
C ALA A 213 13.13 -10.78 -9.07
N MET A 214 12.71 -10.32 -7.89
CA MET A 214 13.55 -9.49 -7.05
C MET A 214 14.80 -10.24 -6.59
N ASN A 215 15.92 -9.54 -6.46
CA ASN A 215 17.19 -10.10 -6.00
C ASN A 215 17.17 -10.61 -4.55
N SER A 216 16.14 -10.25 -3.78
CA SER A 216 15.98 -10.65 -2.39
C SER A 216 14.53 -11.00 -2.11
N TYR A 217 14.32 -12.17 -1.50
CA TYR A 217 13.01 -12.53 -0.97
C TYR A 217 12.63 -11.66 0.22
N ARG A 218 11.38 -11.16 0.21
CA ARG A 218 10.78 -10.37 1.29
C ARG A 218 9.28 -10.58 1.38
N TYR A 219 8.72 -10.29 2.54
CA TYR A 219 7.26 -10.17 2.73
C TYR A 219 6.93 -9.00 3.66
N ALA A 220 5.70 -8.52 3.63
CA ALA A 220 5.27 -7.33 4.34
C ALA A 220 6.12 -6.08 3.99
N LEU A 221 6.53 -5.99 2.74
CA LEU A 221 7.24 -4.85 2.18
C LEU A 221 6.25 -3.85 1.58
N THR A 222 6.75 -2.68 1.24
CA THR A 222 5.99 -1.65 0.52
C THR A 222 6.55 -1.48 -0.89
N GLY A 223 5.67 -1.19 -1.83
CA GLY A 223 6.00 -0.86 -3.21
C GLY A 223 5.46 0.50 -3.60
N VAL A 224 6.22 1.25 -4.39
CA VAL A 224 5.83 2.53 -4.98
C VAL A 224 6.36 2.65 -6.39
N GLY A 225 5.81 3.60 -7.15
CA GLY A 225 6.24 3.88 -8.52
C GLY A 225 5.29 3.35 -9.58
N THR A 226 5.81 3.16 -10.77
CA THR A 226 5.06 2.66 -11.93
C THR A 226 5.49 1.24 -12.27
N GLN A 227 4.80 0.60 -13.23
CA GLN A 227 5.16 -0.74 -13.70
C GLN A 227 6.61 -0.82 -14.24
N THR A 228 7.10 0.24 -14.88
CA THR A 228 8.45 0.27 -15.48
C THR A 228 9.51 0.91 -14.59
N ALA A 229 9.12 1.47 -13.45
CA ALA A 229 10.01 2.17 -12.51
C ALA A 229 9.49 2.03 -11.08
N ALA A 230 9.62 0.83 -10.51
CA ALA A 230 9.16 0.51 -9.17
C ALA A 230 10.30 0.44 -8.15
N LEU A 231 9.97 0.78 -6.92
CA LEU A 231 10.83 0.68 -5.76
C LEU A 231 10.16 -0.20 -4.72
N GLY A 232 10.84 -1.24 -4.25
CA GLY A 232 10.42 -2.08 -3.13
C GLY A 232 11.34 -1.87 -1.93
N PHE A 233 10.79 -1.62 -0.74
CA PHE A 233 11.56 -1.37 0.47
C PHE A 233 10.88 -1.90 1.73
N GLY A 234 11.66 -2.03 2.81
CA GLY A 234 11.19 -2.59 4.08
C GLY A 234 10.92 -4.08 4.03
N GLY A 235 10.06 -4.55 4.94
CA GLY A 235 9.63 -5.95 5.05
C GLY A 235 10.60 -6.85 5.80
N HIS A 236 10.23 -8.12 5.88
CA HIS A 236 11.00 -9.19 6.53
C HIS A 236 11.65 -10.10 5.49
N GLY A 237 12.75 -10.77 5.85
CA GLY A 237 13.41 -11.82 5.03
C GLY A 237 14.75 -11.41 4.43
N ALA A 238 15.09 -10.13 4.31
CA ALA A 238 16.41 -9.63 3.96
C ALA A 238 16.76 -8.40 4.81
N SER A 239 18.03 -8.21 5.13
CA SER A 239 18.52 -7.02 5.84
C SER A 239 18.14 -5.74 5.10
N ASN A 240 17.94 -4.65 5.84
CA ASN A 240 17.59 -3.25 5.49
C ASN A 240 18.00 -2.75 4.09
N LYS A 241 17.65 -3.48 3.03
CA LYS A 241 17.99 -3.10 1.66
C LYS A 241 16.76 -2.61 0.91
N THR A 242 16.91 -1.48 0.26
CA THR A 242 16.02 -1.01 -0.79
C THR A 242 16.31 -1.77 -2.08
N CYS A 243 15.30 -2.21 -2.80
CA CYS A 243 15.45 -2.89 -4.07
C CYS A 243 14.73 -2.10 -5.17
N LEU A 244 15.46 -1.73 -6.19
CA LEU A 244 14.91 -1.15 -7.42
C LEU A 244 14.49 -2.28 -8.34
N LEU A 245 13.27 -2.21 -8.86
CA LEU A 245 12.74 -3.11 -9.87
C LEU A 245 12.79 -2.43 -11.23
N TYR A 246 13.38 -3.15 -12.18
CA TYR A 246 13.40 -2.78 -13.58
C TYR A 246 12.69 -3.88 -14.37
N THR A 247 11.76 -3.50 -15.22
CA THR A 247 11.12 -4.41 -16.18
C THR A 247 11.44 -3.98 -17.61
#